data_2566b4dbc3ac54d454708eecd45c2955
#
_entry.id   2566b4dbc3ac54d454708eecd45c2955
#
_cell.length_a   1.000
_cell.length_b   1.000
_cell.length_c   1.000
_cell.angle_alpha   90.00
_cell.angle_beta   90.00
_cell.angle_gamma   90.00
#
_symmetry.space_group_name_H-M   'P 1'
#
loop_
_entity.id
_entity.type
_entity.pdbx_description
1 polymer ?
#
loop_
_entity_poly.entity_id
_entity_poly.type
_entity_poly.pdbx_seq_one_letter_code
_entity_poly.pdbx_strand_id
1 'polypeptide(L)'
;PLNKPVDFVQFMMNDYLSKNGFSTAEWKGQPVYRAGDPMLEGYKFMTWSYINGVLHVEAWLKGMFGGEMGLTGFVGCLQKKPFKQSLEQLYTLMRQDIPTDQMNAGAAGIAGGTANAGAVPVTTVNNTSAATISLIFGILGCLTGLLVPIAGLCCGVLAVMRGRLGLGSTKAKMAKAGRVLGIIACVLSIVMWVLNIILTVL
;
A
#
# COMPACT_ATOMS: atom_id res chain seq x y z
N PRO A 1 -21.85 8.59 14.63
CA PRO A 1 -22.86 7.53 14.62
C PRO A 1 -23.04 7.02 13.19
N LEU A 2 -23.18 5.68 13.04
CA LEU A 2 -23.34 5.05 11.74
C LEU A 2 -24.73 4.39 11.60
N ASN A 3 -25.32 3.96 12.72
CA ASN A 3 -26.65 3.34 12.82
C ASN A 3 -26.93 2.21 11.82
N LYS A 4 -25.92 1.40 11.54
CA LYS A 4 -26.00 0.24 10.63
C LYS A 4 -26.00 -1.05 11.45
N PRO A 5 -26.51 -2.19 10.92
CA PRO A 5 -26.42 -3.49 11.57
C PRO A 5 -24.98 -3.87 11.90
N VAL A 6 -24.76 -4.51 13.06
CA VAL A 6 -23.42 -4.93 13.51
C VAL A 6 -22.75 -5.82 12.50
N ASP A 7 -23.50 -6.79 11.92
CA ASP A 7 -22.99 -7.74 10.93
C ASP A 7 -22.47 -7.04 9.66
N PHE A 8 -23.18 -6.00 9.22
CA PHE A 8 -22.74 -5.18 8.09
C PHE A 8 -21.41 -4.47 8.37
N VAL A 9 -21.30 -3.85 9.56
CA VAL A 9 -20.07 -3.14 9.94
C VAL A 9 -18.90 -4.12 10.08
N GLN A 10 -19.12 -5.28 10.69
CA GLN A 10 -18.11 -6.33 10.81
C GLN A 10 -17.66 -6.85 9.44
N PHE A 11 -18.60 -7.12 8.53
CA PHE A 11 -18.31 -7.55 7.17
C PHE A 11 -17.44 -6.53 6.44
N MET A 12 -17.84 -5.25 6.45
CA MET A 12 -17.11 -4.17 5.78
C MET A 12 -15.71 -3.97 6.36
N MET A 13 -15.56 -4.03 7.69
CA MET A 13 -14.27 -3.90 8.36
C MET A 13 -13.36 -5.09 8.05
N ASN A 14 -13.87 -6.32 8.14
CA ASN A 14 -13.08 -7.53 7.84
C ASN A 14 -12.66 -7.57 6.37
N ASP A 15 -13.54 -7.20 5.45
CA ASP A 15 -13.22 -7.11 4.03
C ASP A 15 -12.13 -6.05 3.77
N TYR A 16 -12.26 -4.87 4.37
CA TYR A 16 -11.25 -3.81 4.30
C TYR A 16 -9.89 -4.28 4.83
N LEU A 17 -9.87 -4.92 6.02
CA LEU A 17 -8.66 -5.43 6.65
C LEU A 17 -7.97 -6.48 5.75
N SER A 18 -8.73 -7.45 5.27
CA SER A 18 -8.25 -8.53 4.41
C SER A 18 -7.65 -7.98 3.11
N LYS A 19 -8.39 -7.13 2.40
CA LYS A 19 -7.98 -6.58 1.09
C LYS A 19 -6.81 -5.60 1.17
N ASN A 20 -6.60 -4.96 2.32
CA ASN A 20 -5.45 -4.09 2.56
C ASN A 20 -4.28 -4.80 3.27
N GLY A 21 -4.35 -6.13 3.42
CA GLY A 21 -3.25 -6.94 3.95
C GLY A 21 -2.99 -6.73 5.44
N PHE A 22 -4.02 -6.36 6.20
CA PHE A 22 -3.93 -6.26 7.65
C PHE A 22 -3.97 -7.66 8.28
N SER A 23 -3.09 -7.90 9.22
CA SER A 23 -3.05 -9.08 10.08
C SER A 23 -3.13 -8.66 11.55
N THR A 24 -3.57 -9.56 12.39
CA THR A 24 -3.55 -9.35 13.85
C THR A 24 -2.11 -9.22 14.34
N ALA A 25 -1.86 -8.27 15.20
CA ALA A 25 -0.56 -7.98 15.78
C ALA A 25 -0.76 -7.39 17.18
N GLU A 26 0.34 -7.15 17.87
CA GLU A 26 0.35 -6.50 19.17
C GLU A 26 1.12 -5.17 19.07
N TRP A 27 0.61 -4.15 19.74
CA TRP A 27 1.26 -2.85 19.88
C TRP A 27 1.13 -2.38 21.31
N LYS A 28 2.26 -2.23 22.02
CA LYS A 28 2.31 -1.82 23.44
C LYS A 28 1.42 -2.65 24.37
N GLY A 29 1.35 -3.97 24.13
CA GLY A 29 0.53 -4.88 24.95
C GLY A 29 -0.97 -4.88 24.58
N GLN A 30 -1.37 -4.22 23.49
CA GLN A 30 -2.75 -4.20 23.02
C GLN A 30 -2.90 -4.90 21.66
N PRO A 31 -3.99 -5.64 21.44
CA PRO A 31 -4.27 -6.25 20.15
C PRO A 31 -4.62 -5.19 19.12
N VAL A 32 -3.94 -5.21 17.98
CA VAL A 32 -4.13 -4.27 16.88
C VAL A 32 -4.09 -4.99 15.53
N TYR A 33 -4.54 -4.34 14.49
CA TYR A 33 -4.32 -4.79 13.11
C TYR A 33 -3.12 -4.05 12.52
N ARG A 34 -2.23 -4.79 11.88
CA ARG A 34 -1.00 -4.28 11.28
C ARG A 34 -0.91 -4.66 9.81
N ALA A 35 -0.55 -3.70 8.97
CA ALA A 35 -0.23 -3.89 7.56
C ALA A 35 1.06 -3.15 7.19
N GLY A 36 1.61 -3.47 6.02
CA GLY A 36 2.78 -2.80 5.46
C GLY A 36 4.09 -3.52 5.75
N ASP A 37 5.16 -3.00 5.14
CA ASP A 37 6.51 -3.51 5.24
C ASP A 37 7.44 -2.44 5.83
N PRO A 38 8.30 -2.76 6.82
CA PRO A 38 9.13 -1.77 7.50
C PRO A 38 10.13 -1.08 6.56
N MET A 39 10.57 -1.75 5.50
CA MET A 39 11.56 -1.19 4.57
C MET A 39 10.92 -0.35 3.45
N LEU A 40 9.66 -0.60 3.09
CA LEU A 40 9.03 -0.03 1.90
C LEU A 40 8.01 1.05 2.21
N GLU A 41 7.04 0.73 3.07
CA GLU A 41 5.89 1.59 3.36
C GLU A 41 5.85 2.05 4.82
N GLY A 42 6.62 1.41 5.70
CA GLY A 42 6.42 1.49 7.13
C GLY A 42 5.18 0.69 7.58
N TYR A 43 5.11 0.43 8.87
CA TYR A 43 3.96 -0.26 9.44
C TYR A 43 2.78 0.71 9.61
N LYS A 44 1.62 0.25 9.16
CA LYS A 44 0.30 0.86 9.36
C LYS A 44 -0.41 0.08 10.45
N PHE A 45 -0.99 0.76 11.39
CA PHE A 45 -1.74 0.16 12.48
C PHE A 45 -3.16 0.69 12.49
N MET A 46 -4.09 -0.15 12.91
CA MET A 46 -5.47 0.21 13.08
C MET A 46 -6.11 -0.59 14.20
N THR A 47 -6.97 0.07 14.98
CA THR A 47 -7.95 -0.58 15.86
C THR A 47 -9.33 -0.07 15.52
N TRP A 48 -10.35 -0.86 15.78
CA TRP A 48 -11.73 -0.42 15.63
C TRP A 48 -12.65 -1.08 16.63
N SER A 49 -13.70 -0.37 16.97
CA SER A 49 -14.80 -0.88 17.80
C SER A 49 -16.12 -0.29 17.33
N TYR A 50 -17.18 -1.06 17.46
CA TYR A 50 -18.53 -0.61 17.12
C TYR A 50 -19.46 -0.85 18.31
N ILE A 51 -19.89 0.24 18.94
CA ILE A 51 -20.69 0.22 20.17
C ILE A 51 -21.82 1.23 20.04
N ASN A 52 -23.04 0.81 20.33
CA ASN A 52 -24.24 1.66 20.32
C ASN A 52 -24.43 2.47 19.01
N GLY A 53 -24.19 1.83 17.84
CA GLY A 53 -24.33 2.50 16.55
C GLY A 53 -23.20 3.49 16.22
N VAL A 54 -22.14 3.54 17.01
CA VAL A 54 -20.97 4.39 16.79
C VAL A 54 -19.77 3.55 16.46
N LEU A 55 -19.20 3.80 15.27
CA LEU A 55 -17.93 3.20 14.84
C LEU A 55 -16.78 4.11 15.29
N HIS A 56 -15.91 3.57 16.13
CA HIS A 56 -14.61 4.15 16.48
C HIS A 56 -13.52 3.46 15.70
N VAL A 57 -12.69 4.23 15.02
CA VAL A 57 -11.52 3.73 14.30
C VAL A 57 -10.32 4.60 14.67
N GLU A 58 -9.30 3.96 15.18
CA GLU A 58 -8.01 4.59 15.41
C GLU A 58 -7.01 4.04 14.41
N ALA A 59 -6.30 4.91 13.72
CA ALA A 59 -5.34 4.54 12.68
C ALA A 59 -4.10 5.41 12.76
N TRP A 60 -2.94 4.75 12.76
CA TRP A 60 -1.64 5.43 12.82
C TRP A 60 -0.57 4.69 12.04
N LEU A 61 0.57 5.33 11.84
CA LEU A 61 1.79 4.75 11.27
C LEU A 61 2.86 4.60 12.36
N LYS A 62 3.75 3.63 12.19
CA LYS A 62 4.96 3.57 13.00
C LYS A 62 5.89 4.69 12.59
N GLY A 63 6.20 5.58 13.52
CA GLY A 63 7.19 6.64 13.32
C GLY A 63 8.62 6.10 13.26
N MET A 64 9.53 6.89 12.71
CA MET A 64 10.94 6.53 12.53
C MET A 64 11.64 6.19 13.86
N PHE A 65 11.21 6.78 14.96
CA PHE A 65 11.76 6.53 16.30
C PHE A 65 10.93 5.55 17.15
N GLY A 66 10.08 4.72 16.50
CA GLY A 66 9.26 3.72 17.18
C GLY A 66 7.98 4.24 17.85
N GLY A 67 7.68 5.54 17.77
CA GLY A 67 6.45 6.14 18.27
C GLY A 67 5.28 6.02 17.30
N GLU A 68 4.10 6.46 17.75
CA GLU A 68 2.91 6.57 16.93
C GLU A 68 2.94 7.88 16.13
N MET A 69 2.63 7.78 14.85
CA MET A 69 2.54 8.92 13.95
C MET A 69 1.13 8.98 13.38
N GLY A 70 0.36 9.97 13.81
CA GLY A 70 -1.01 10.19 13.31
C GLY A 70 -1.04 10.46 11.80
N LEU A 71 -2.21 10.29 11.20
CA LEU A 71 -2.42 10.45 9.74
C LEU A 71 -2.46 11.92 9.29
N THR A 72 -2.35 12.87 10.20
CA THR A 72 -2.28 14.32 9.93
C THR A 72 -0.83 14.81 9.94
N GLY A 73 -0.58 15.99 9.34
CA GLY A 73 0.74 16.63 9.29
C GLY A 73 1.58 16.23 8.07
N PHE A 74 2.65 17.03 7.82
CA PHE A 74 3.49 16.93 6.63
C PHE A 74 4.47 15.75 6.67
N VAL A 75 5.02 15.43 7.85
CA VAL A 75 6.00 14.34 8.01
C VAL A 75 5.37 13.00 7.63
N GLY A 76 5.99 12.28 6.69
CA GLY A 76 5.49 11.00 6.19
C GLY A 76 4.27 11.12 5.25
N CYS A 77 4.04 12.28 4.62
CA CYS A 77 2.87 12.54 3.78
C CYS A 77 2.69 11.52 2.63
N LEU A 78 3.78 10.99 2.07
CA LEU A 78 3.74 9.97 1.01
C LEU A 78 3.11 8.65 1.46
N GLN A 79 3.28 8.30 2.73
CA GLN A 79 2.73 7.08 3.32
C GLN A 79 1.33 7.31 3.92
N LYS A 80 1.10 8.51 4.47
CA LYS A 80 -0.15 8.90 5.12
C LYS A 80 -1.29 9.08 4.12
N LYS A 81 -1.04 9.78 3.00
CA LYS A 81 -2.08 10.12 2.01
C LYS A 81 -2.85 8.90 1.50
N PRO A 82 -2.22 7.84 0.96
CA PRO A 82 -2.97 6.70 0.44
C PRO A 82 -3.74 5.97 1.55
N PHE A 83 -3.20 5.88 2.77
CA PHE A 83 -3.88 5.24 3.89
C PHE A 83 -5.08 6.08 4.36
N LYS A 84 -4.91 7.40 4.51
CA LYS A 84 -6.00 8.31 4.86
C LYS A 84 -7.12 8.26 3.82
N GLN A 85 -6.79 8.32 2.54
CA GLN A 85 -7.75 8.25 1.44
C GLN A 85 -8.55 6.94 1.45
N SER A 86 -7.90 5.80 1.71
CA SER A 86 -8.61 4.52 1.79
C SER A 86 -9.58 4.45 2.96
N LEU A 87 -9.24 5.06 4.11
CA LEU A 87 -10.15 5.17 5.25
C LEU A 87 -11.32 6.11 4.96
N GLU A 88 -11.08 7.24 4.32
CA GLU A 88 -12.13 8.18 3.92
C GLU A 88 -13.11 7.52 2.94
N GLN A 89 -12.63 6.74 1.98
CA GLN A 89 -13.46 5.96 1.08
C GLN A 89 -14.27 4.89 1.85
N LEU A 90 -13.65 4.16 2.78
CA LEU A 90 -14.35 3.19 3.63
C LEU A 90 -15.49 3.87 4.41
N TYR A 91 -15.24 5.03 5.01
CA TYR A 91 -16.28 5.78 5.73
C TYR A 91 -17.40 6.25 4.80
N THR A 92 -17.06 6.67 3.58
CA THR A 92 -18.04 7.08 2.59
C THR A 92 -18.95 5.91 2.21
N LEU A 93 -18.37 4.73 1.96
CA LEU A 93 -19.14 3.51 1.65
C LEU A 93 -20.03 3.07 2.80
N MET A 94 -19.52 3.11 4.04
CA MET A 94 -20.30 2.75 5.23
C MET A 94 -21.47 3.70 5.48
N ARG A 95 -21.37 4.96 5.04
CA ARG A 95 -22.46 5.96 5.19
C ARG A 95 -23.52 5.85 4.09
N GLN A 96 -23.20 5.21 2.96
CA GLN A 96 -24.19 5.02 1.91
C GLN A 96 -25.32 4.11 2.38
N ASP A 97 -26.56 4.46 2.01
CA ASP A 97 -27.71 3.59 2.20
C ASP A 97 -27.72 2.55 1.07
N ILE A 98 -27.19 1.39 1.35
CA ILE A 98 -27.21 0.27 0.42
C ILE A 98 -28.55 -0.45 0.59
N PRO A 99 -29.37 -0.62 -0.47
CA PRO A 99 -30.59 -1.39 -0.40
C PRO A 99 -30.32 -2.80 0.13
N THR A 100 -31.16 -3.27 1.06
CA THR A 100 -30.99 -4.55 1.77
C THR A 100 -30.99 -5.76 0.82
N ASP A 101 -31.57 -5.61 -0.37
CA ASP A 101 -31.63 -6.67 -1.39
C ASP A 101 -30.27 -7.03 -1.99
N GLN A 102 -29.29 -6.13 -1.91
CA GLN A 102 -27.93 -6.40 -2.38
C GLN A 102 -27.03 -7.05 -1.32
N MET A 103 -27.40 -7.00 -0.04
CA MET A 103 -26.64 -7.67 1.04
C MET A 103 -26.75 -9.20 0.98
N ASN A 104 -27.93 -9.73 0.62
CA ASN A 104 -28.15 -11.19 0.55
C ASN A 104 -27.45 -11.84 -0.65
N ALA A 105 -27.18 -11.09 -1.73
CA ALA A 105 -26.45 -11.59 -2.90
C ALA A 105 -24.93 -11.74 -2.64
N GLY A 106 -24.37 -10.98 -1.70
CA GLY A 106 -22.95 -11.04 -1.37
C GLY A 106 -22.54 -12.20 -0.47
N ALA A 107 -23.46 -12.71 0.36
CA ALA A 107 -23.17 -13.82 1.28
C ALA A 107 -23.21 -15.21 0.62
N ALA A 108 -23.86 -15.35 -0.53
CA ALA A 108 -24.00 -16.62 -1.27
C ALA A 108 -22.89 -16.86 -2.31
N GLY A 109 -21.96 -15.94 -2.51
CA GLY A 109 -21.00 -15.94 -3.63
C GLY A 109 -19.56 -16.36 -3.32
N ILE A 110 -19.29 -17.12 -2.24
CA ILE A 110 -17.93 -17.60 -1.94
C ILE A 110 -17.70 -19.03 -2.47
N ALA A 111 -18.15 -19.31 -3.68
CA ALA A 111 -17.73 -20.52 -4.38
C ALA A 111 -17.71 -20.26 -5.89
N GLY A 112 -16.54 -19.97 -6.41
CA GLY A 112 -16.22 -20.16 -7.84
C GLY A 112 -16.61 -19.05 -8.80
N GLY A 113 -15.64 -18.29 -9.23
CA GLY A 113 -15.45 -17.86 -10.63
C GLY A 113 -16.41 -16.88 -11.28
N THR A 114 -15.82 -15.82 -11.81
CA THR A 114 -16.29 -14.94 -12.90
C THR A 114 -17.38 -13.91 -12.61
N ALA A 115 -16.89 -12.69 -12.50
CA ALA A 115 -17.38 -11.44 -13.10
C ALA A 115 -18.89 -11.12 -13.15
N ASN A 116 -19.17 -9.91 -12.67
CA ASN A 116 -20.32 -9.07 -12.95
C ASN A 116 -21.62 -9.37 -12.20
N ALA A 117 -21.74 -8.79 -11.03
CA ALA A 117 -22.92 -8.02 -10.61
C ALA A 117 -22.71 -7.46 -9.20
N GLY A 118 -22.68 -6.15 -9.05
CA GLY A 118 -22.97 -5.49 -7.76
C GLY A 118 -21.94 -5.67 -6.63
N ALA A 119 -20.70 -5.98 -6.93
CA ALA A 119 -19.65 -5.99 -5.91
C ALA A 119 -19.53 -4.60 -5.31
N VAL A 120 -19.81 -4.46 -4.01
CA VAL A 120 -19.51 -3.25 -3.24
C VAL A 120 -18.06 -2.88 -3.52
N PRO A 121 -17.76 -1.69 -4.03
CA PRO A 121 -16.40 -1.31 -4.37
C PRO A 121 -15.55 -1.28 -3.10
N VAL A 122 -14.65 -2.25 -2.98
CA VAL A 122 -13.77 -2.36 -1.84
C VAL A 122 -12.66 -1.35 -1.96
N THR A 123 -12.48 -0.59 -0.90
CA THR A 123 -11.41 0.39 -0.81
C THR A 123 -10.09 -0.29 -0.49
N THR A 124 -9.19 -0.32 -1.47
CA THR A 124 -7.80 -0.71 -1.26
C THR A 124 -6.91 0.52 -1.15
N VAL A 125 -5.81 0.40 -0.44
CA VAL A 125 -4.81 1.49 -0.37
C VAL A 125 -4.22 1.70 -1.77
N ASN A 126 -4.54 2.85 -2.38
CA ASN A 126 -4.09 3.18 -3.72
C ASN A 126 -2.69 3.81 -3.70
N ASN A 127 -1.66 3.00 -3.90
CA ASN A 127 -0.26 3.40 -3.86
C ASN A 127 0.23 4.03 -5.19
N THR A 128 -0.52 4.99 -5.74
CA THR A 128 -0.12 5.73 -6.96
C THR A 128 1.20 6.48 -6.80
N SER A 129 1.51 6.94 -5.59
CA SER A 129 2.78 7.58 -5.27
C SER A 129 3.95 6.61 -5.43
N ALA A 130 3.79 5.36 -4.96
CA ALA A 130 4.81 4.32 -5.12
C ALA A 130 5.07 4.00 -6.60
N ALA A 131 4.02 3.97 -7.44
CA ALA A 131 4.14 3.76 -8.88
C ALA A 131 4.93 4.88 -9.57
N THR A 132 4.63 6.13 -9.23
CA THR A 132 5.32 7.31 -9.81
C THR A 132 6.79 7.36 -9.34
N ILE A 133 7.04 7.13 -8.04
CA ILE A 133 8.40 7.10 -7.47
C ILE A 133 9.23 5.99 -8.10
N SER A 134 8.65 4.80 -8.31
CA SER A 134 9.34 3.69 -8.98
C SER A 134 9.81 4.06 -10.39
N LEU A 135 9.00 4.77 -11.16
CA LEU A 135 9.38 5.21 -12.50
C LEU A 135 10.52 6.23 -12.45
N ILE A 136 10.44 7.22 -11.55
CA ILE A 136 11.47 8.25 -11.37
C ILE A 136 12.81 7.59 -10.98
N PHE A 137 12.82 6.73 -9.97
CA PHE A 137 14.03 6.02 -9.54
C PHE A 137 14.55 5.05 -10.61
N GLY A 138 13.67 4.46 -11.45
CA GLY A 138 14.09 3.63 -12.57
C GLY A 138 14.86 4.42 -13.61
N ILE A 139 14.35 5.59 -14.03
CA ILE A 139 15.01 6.48 -14.98
C ILE A 139 16.31 7.04 -14.39
N LEU A 140 16.25 7.55 -13.16
CA LEU A 140 17.42 8.10 -12.48
C LEU A 140 18.51 7.03 -12.29
N GLY A 141 18.13 5.81 -11.94
CA GLY A 141 19.04 4.67 -11.80
C GLY A 141 19.78 4.33 -13.08
N CYS A 142 19.10 4.38 -14.23
CA CYS A 142 19.73 4.18 -15.53
C CYS A 142 20.75 5.28 -15.85
N LEU A 143 20.43 6.54 -15.56
CA LEU A 143 21.34 7.68 -15.81
C LEU A 143 22.53 7.67 -14.85
N THR A 144 22.29 7.48 -13.57
CA THR A 144 23.37 7.48 -12.56
C THR A 144 24.23 6.22 -12.61
N GLY A 145 23.67 5.09 -13.05
CA GLY A 145 24.38 3.82 -13.18
C GLY A 145 25.54 3.86 -14.18
N LEU A 146 25.46 4.77 -15.18
CA LEU A 146 26.55 5.03 -16.13
C LEU A 146 27.72 5.81 -15.51
N LEU A 147 27.42 6.73 -14.59
CA LEU A 147 28.41 7.63 -13.98
C LEU A 147 28.96 7.07 -12.66
N VAL A 148 28.07 6.59 -11.80
CA VAL A 148 28.40 6.07 -10.47
C VAL A 148 27.65 4.73 -10.29
N PRO A 149 28.30 3.59 -10.55
CA PRO A 149 27.64 2.28 -10.55
C PRO A 149 26.91 1.95 -9.24
N ILE A 150 27.50 2.31 -8.08
CA ILE A 150 26.89 2.06 -6.76
C ILE A 150 25.57 2.84 -6.60
N ALA A 151 25.54 4.11 -7.02
CA ALA A 151 24.34 4.93 -6.94
C ALA A 151 23.23 4.39 -7.86
N GLY A 152 23.60 3.96 -9.08
CA GLY A 152 22.67 3.32 -10.03
C GLY A 152 22.06 2.03 -9.48
N LEU A 153 22.87 1.20 -8.79
CA LEU A 153 22.41 -0.02 -8.15
C LEU A 153 21.38 0.30 -7.04
N CYS A 154 21.68 1.24 -6.16
CA CYS A 154 20.76 1.65 -5.10
C CYS A 154 19.43 2.18 -5.65
N CYS A 155 19.48 3.05 -6.66
CA CYS A 155 18.27 3.58 -7.30
C CYS A 155 17.47 2.47 -8.01
N GLY A 156 18.15 1.54 -8.67
CA GLY A 156 17.52 0.41 -9.34
C GLY A 156 16.79 -0.51 -8.36
N VAL A 157 17.40 -0.85 -7.24
CA VAL A 157 16.77 -1.65 -6.17
C VAL A 157 15.55 -0.93 -5.62
N LEU A 158 15.65 0.36 -5.29
CA LEU A 158 14.51 1.17 -4.81
C LEU A 158 13.37 1.23 -5.83
N ALA A 159 13.69 1.35 -7.13
CA ALA A 159 12.69 1.34 -8.20
C ALA A 159 11.94 0.01 -8.25
N VAL A 160 12.63 -1.12 -8.15
CA VAL A 160 12.01 -2.46 -8.15
C VAL A 160 11.12 -2.64 -6.92
N MET A 161 11.60 -2.26 -5.74
CA MET A 161 10.86 -2.39 -4.48
C MET A 161 9.59 -1.53 -4.51
N ARG A 162 9.70 -0.25 -4.88
CA ARG A 162 8.54 0.65 -4.98
C ARG A 162 7.58 0.25 -6.11
N GLY A 163 8.09 -0.32 -7.20
CA GLY A 163 7.29 -0.82 -8.30
C GLY A 163 6.35 -1.97 -7.87
N ARG A 164 6.78 -2.84 -6.96
CA ARG A 164 5.92 -3.91 -6.42
C ARG A 164 4.70 -3.34 -5.70
N LEU A 165 4.89 -2.31 -4.89
CA LEU A 165 3.80 -1.65 -4.15
C LEU A 165 2.82 -0.93 -5.07
N GLY A 166 3.31 -0.37 -6.18
CA GLY A 166 2.50 0.34 -7.15
C GLY A 166 1.66 -0.55 -8.07
N LEU A 167 1.88 -1.87 -8.09
CA LEU A 167 1.16 -2.78 -8.99
C LEU A 167 -0.35 -2.85 -8.71
N GLY A 168 -0.77 -2.68 -7.45
CA GLY A 168 -2.18 -2.63 -7.06
C GLY A 168 -2.83 -1.25 -7.24
N SER A 169 -2.11 -0.24 -7.75
CA SER A 169 -2.63 1.11 -7.91
C SER A 169 -3.29 1.34 -9.26
N THR A 170 -4.05 2.45 -9.39
CA THR A 170 -4.59 2.90 -10.69
C THR A 170 -3.51 3.20 -11.73
N LYS A 171 -2.26 3.41 -11.28
CA LYS A 171 -1.07 3.62 -12.15
C LYS A 171 -0.19 2.38 -12.28
N ALA A 172 -0.77 1.18 -12.26
CA ALA A 172 -0.03 -0.09 -12.35
C ALA A 172 0.89 -0.20 -13.58
N LYS A 173 0.52 0.41 -14.71
CA LYS A 173 1.37 0.47 -15.92
C LYS A 173 2.68 1.21 -15.66
N MET A 174 2.63 2.34 -14.93
CA MET A 174 3.82 3.10 -14.54
C MET A 174 4.68 2.32 -13.55
N ALA A 175 4.06 1.61 -12.62
CA ALA A 175 4.76 0.74 -11.67
C ALA A 175 5.51 -0.41 -12.37
N LYS A 176 4.88 -1.04 -13.38
CA LYS A 176 5.52 -2.07 -14.21
C LYS A 176 6.72 -1.51 -14.98
N ALA A 177 6.54 -0.36 -15.63
CA ALA A 177 7.64 0.31 -16.35
C ALA A 177 8.79 0.67 -15.41
N GLY A 178 8.52 1.28 -14.25
CA GLY A 178 9.53 1.61 -13.26
C GLY A 178 10.29 0.38 -12.73
N ARG A 179 9.58 -0.74 -12.54
CA ARG A 179 10.20 -2.00 -12.12
C ARG A 179 11.16 -2.57 -13.19
N VAL A 180 10.74 -2.56 -14.46
CA VAL A 180 11.58 -3.03 -15.57
C VAL A 180 12.80 -2.15 -15.71
N LEU A 181 12.63 -0.82 -15.70
CA LEU A 181 13.76 0.13 -15.74
C LEU A 181 14.69 -0.04 -14.53
N GLY A 182 14.17 -0.32 -13.35
CA GLY A 182 14.96 -0.61 -12.17
C GLY A 182 15.83 -1.86 -12.30
N ILE A 183 15.31 -2.93 -12.91
CA ILE A 183 16.08 -4.15 -13.21
C ILE A 183 17.19 -3.84 -14.21
N ILE A 184 16.87 -3.11 -15.28
CA ILE A 184 17.85 -2.69 -16.29
C ILE A 184 18.95 -1.84 -15.66
N ALA A 185 18.59 -0.88 -14.77
CA ALA A 185 19.56 -0.06 -14.05
C ALA A 185 20.50 -0.90 -13.18
N CYS A 186 20.00 -1.92 -12.49
CA CYS A 186 20.83 -2.82 -11.69
C CYS A 186 21.84 -3.59 -12.58
N VAL A 187 21.38 -4.14 -13.70
CA VAL A 187 22.24 -4.89 -14.65
C VAL A 187 23.31 -3.97 -15.22
N LEU A 188 22.93 -2.78 -15.72
CA LEU A 188 23.87 -1.79 -16.24
C LEU A 188 24.92 -1.38 -15.20
N SER A 189 24.48 -1.14 -13.96
CA SER A 189 25.39 -0.76 -12.86
C SER A 189 26.42 -1.84 -12.57
N ILE A 190 26.01 -3.12 -12.57
CA ILE A 190 26.93 -4.25 -12.35
C ILE A 190 27.93 -4.36 -13.50
N VAL A 191 27.47 -4.26 -14.74
CA VAL A 191 28.34 -4.32 -15.93
C VAL A 191 29.37 -3.19 -15.91
N MET A 192 28.92 -1.96 -15.64
CA MET A 192 29.83 -0.80 -15.54
C MET A 192 30.80 -0.92 -14.38
N TRP A 193 30.41 -1.54 -13.28
CA TRP A 193 31.29 -1.78 -12.14
C TRP A 193 32.40 -2.78 -12.49
N VAL A 194 32.04 -3.90 -13.13
CA VAL A 194 33.01 -4.90 -13.61
C VAL A 194 33.97 -4.29 -14.63
N LEU A 195 33.45 -3.52 -15.59
CA LEU A 195 34.25 -2.84 -16.60
C LEU A 195 35.25 -1.87 -15.95
N ASN A 196 34.83 -1.11 -14.97
CA ASN A 196 35.68 -0.18 -14.23
C ASN A 196 36.81 -0.90 -13.50
N ILE A 197 36.53 -2.05 -12.87
CA ILE A 197 37.57 -2.88 -12.21
C ILE A 197 38.58 -3.38 -13.27
N ILE A 198 38.12 -3.90 -14.38
CA ILE A 198 39.02 -4.39 -15.44
C ILE A 198 39.93 -3.28 -15.96
N LEU A 199 39.37 -2.07 -16.21
CA LEU A 199 40.16 -0.92 -16.68
C LEU A 199 41.15 -0.39 -15.66
N THR A 200 40.90 -0.63 -14.36
CA THR A 200 41.80 -0.16 -13.28
C THR A 200 42.93 -1.16 -13.01
N VAL A 201 42.75 -2.45 -13.37
CA VAL A 201 43.73 -3.53 -13.15
C VAL A 201 44.62 -3.76 -14.37
N LEU A 202 44.17 -3.36 -15.54
CA LEU A 202 44.94 -3.38 -16.81
C LEU A 202 45.84 -2.15 -16.92
#